data_27f3d1e9dd14ed6280fd99ff97af4d79
#
_entry.id   27f3d1e9dd14ed6280fd99ff97af4d79
#
_cell.length_a   1.000
_cell.length_b   1.000
_cell.length_c   1.000
_cell.angle_alpha   90.00
_cell.angle_beta   90.00
_cell.angle_gamma   90.00
#
_symmetry.space_group_name_H-M   'P 1'
#
loop_
_entity.id
_entity.type
_entity.pdbx_description
1 polymer ?
#
loop_
_entity_poly.entity_id
_entity_poly.type
_entity_poly.pdbx_seq_one_letter_code
_entity_poly.pdbx_strand_id
1 'polypeptide(L)'
;LLDELGFRGFPKTSGGRGLHIYLRVEPRWDFIDMRHAAIAFGRELERRAPDMVTTNWWKEERGEKIFVDYNQNARDRTIASAYSVRPRPGAPVSAPIEWSELPDIAPLDFTVKTMPARFARLGDLHGTIDDVAYDLSPLIEMYERDERDRGLGEMPYPPDYPKMAGEPLRVQPSRKASD
;
A
#
# COMPACT_ATOMS: atom_id res chain seq x y z
N LEU A 1 14.39 -0.37 0.69
CA LEU A 1 14.05 1.03 0.40
C LEU A 1 13.54 1.75 1.65
N LEU A 2 12.64 1.15 2.45
CA LEU A 2 12.19 1.78 3.71
C LEU A 2 13.38 2.06 4.64
N ASP A 3 14.25 1.08 4.84
CA ASP A 3 15.44 1.23 5.70
C ASP A 3 16.39 2.33 5.21
N GLU A 4 16.59 2.43 3.89
CA GLU A 4 17.40 3.48 3.27
C GLU A 4 16.82 4.89 3.50
N LEU A 5 15.48 4.98 3.58
CA LEU A 5 14.76 6.21 3.90
C LEU A 5 14.67 6.47 5.42
N GLY A 6 15.17 5.55 6.25
CA GLY A 6 15.04 5.60 7.69
C GLY A 6 13.61 5.34 8.20
N PHE A 7 12.77 4.67 7.41
CA PHE A 7 11.38 4.40 7.74
C PHE A 7 11.20 2.98 8.26
N ARG A 8 10.45 2.82 9.34
CA ARG A 8 9.98 1.54 9.80
C ARG A 8 8.58 1.25 9.27
N GLY A 9 8.48 0.29 8.36
CA GLY A 9 7.20 -0.17 7.85
C GLY A 9 6.63 -1.33 8.69
N PHE A 10 5.31 -1.33 8.87
CA PHE A 10 4.55 -2.33 9.61
C PHE A 10 3.74 -3.19 8.64
N PRO A 11 4.24 -4.36 8.25
CA PRO A 11 3.57 -5.22 7.29
C PRO A 11 2.40 -5.98 7.93
N LYS A 12 1.37 -6.21 7.12
CA LYS A 12 0.27 -7.12 7.43
C LYS A 12 -0.33 -7.71 6.17
N THR A 13 -0.93 -8.89 6.28
CA THR A 13 -1.74 -9.43 5.20
C THR A 13 -3.00 -8.59 4.99
N SER A 14 -3.52 -8.54 3.76
CA SER A 14 -4.81 -7.87 3.50
C SER A 14 -6.02 -8.73 3.93
N GLY A 15 -5.79 -9.98 4.32
CA GLY A 15 -6.84 -11.00 4.43
C GLY A 15 -7.41 -11.40 3.07
N GLY A 16 -6.67 -11.14 2.01
CA GLY A 16 -6.89 -11.52 0.62
C GLY A 16 -5.58 -12.00 0.00
N ARG A 17 -5.24 -11.51 -1.20
CA ARG A 17 -4.00 -11.87 -1.90
C ARG A 17 -2.87 -10.87 -1.66
N GLY A 18 -3.17 -9.71 -1.10
CA GLY A 18 -2.22 -8.62 -1.01
C GLY A 18 -1.59 -8.47 0.38
N LEU A 19 -0.57 -7.63 0.40
CA LEU A 19 0.10 -7.15 1.59
C LEU A 19 -0.20 -5.66 1.77
N HIS A 20 -0.35 -5.22 3.00
CA HIS A 20 -0.34 -3.79 3.34
C HIS A 20 0.91 -3.50 4.18
N ILE A 21 1.55 -2.40 3.92
CA ILE A 21 2.65 -1.89 4.73
C ILE A 21 2.22 -0.55 5.28
N TYR A 22 2.05 -0.47 6.58
CA TYR A 22 1.68 0.78 7.24
C TYR A 22 2.93 1.54 7.64
N LEU A 23 2.85 2.84 7.48
CA LEU A 23 3.86 3.80 7.90
C LEU A 23 3.12 4.96 8.55
N ARG A 24 3.44 5.29 9.82
CA ARG A 24 2.94 6.50 10.43
C ARG A 24 3.71 7.70 9.91
N VAL A 25 2.98 8.73 9.50
CA VAL A 25 3.57 9.96 9.00
C VAL A 25 3.16 11.15 9.88
N GLU A 26 3.94 12.21 9.83
CA GLU A 26 3.60 13.46 10.49
C GLU A 26 2.26 14.02 10.00
N PRO A 27 1.42 14.60 10.88
CA PRO A 27 0.05 15.01 10.54
C PRO A 27 -0.04 16.28 9.67
N ARG A 28 1.08 16.75 9.13
CA ARG A 28 1.15 17.92 8.23
C ARG A 28 0.90 17.59 6.76
N TRP A 29 0.96 16.30 6.40
CA TRP A 29 0.81 15.82 5.02
C TRP A 29 -0.65 15.58 4.68
N ASP A 30 -1.10 16.08 3.55
CA ASP A 30 -2.45 15.82 3.05
C ASP A 30 -2.53 14.54 2.19
N PHE A 31 -3.72 14.23 1.66
CA PHE A 31 -3.91 13.03 0.85
C PHE A 31 -3.23 13.10 -0.53
N ILE A 32 -2.99 14.29 -1.06
CA ILE A 32 -2.26 14.47 -2.32
C ILE A 32 -0.77 14.21 -2.08
N ASP A 33 -0.21 14.77 -1.02
CA ASP A 33 1.17 14.50 -0.61
C ASP A 33 1.42 13.01 -0.38
N MET A 34 0.51 12.36 0.38
CA MET A 34 0.57 10.91 0.63
C MET A 34 0.53 10.10 -0.66
N ARG A 35 -0.25 10.54 -1.63
CA ARG A 35 -0.35 9.91 -2.93
C ARG A 35 0.94 10.10 -3.74
N HIS A 36 1.48 11.30 -3.79
CA HIS A 36 2.75 11.61 -4.48
C HIS A 36 3.90 10.79 -3.88
N ALA A 37 3.98 10.72 -2.55
CA ALA A 37 4.94 9.88 -1.85
C ALA A 37 4.79 8.39 -2.23
N ALA A 38 3.56 7.87 -2.29
CA ALA A 38 3.30 6.49 -2.69
C ALA A 38 3.65 6.22 -4.17
N ILE A 39 3.41 7.18 -5.06
CA ILE A 39 3.81 7.10 -6.48
C ILE A 39 5.35 7.04 -6.59
N ALA A 40 6.06 7.95 -5.92
CA ALA A 40 7.52 7.99 -5.94
C ALA A 40 8.12 6.69 -5.38
N PHE A 41 7.59 6.21 -4.26
CA PHE A 41 8.00 4.94 -3.66
C PHE A 41 7.77 3.76 -4.62
N GLY A 42 6.60 3.69 -5.23
CA GLY A 42 6.26 2.64 -6.19
C GLY A 42 7.16 2.65 -7.42
N ARG A 43 7.42 3.83 -8.00
CA ARG A 43 8.34 3.99 -9.14
C ARG A 43 9.76 3.55 -8.81
N GLU A 44 10.23 3.89 -7.61
CA GLU A 44 11.56 3.47 -7.18
C GLU A 44 11.65 1.95 -6.99
N LEU A 45 10.62 1.31 -6.43
CA LEU A 45 10.55 -0.15 -6.35
C LEU A 45 10.50 -0.79 -7.74
N GLU A 46 9.71 -0.26 -8.67
CA GLU A 46 9.62 -0.76 -10.04
C GLU A 46 10.97 -0.63 -10.76
N ARG A 47 11.69 0.48 -10.56
CA ARG A 47 13.02 0.70 -11.13
C ARG A 47 14.05 -0.32 -10.62
N ARG A 48 13.94 -0.72 -9.33
CA ARG A 48 14.85 -1.71 -8.71
C ARG A 48 14.50 -3.15 -9.05
N ALA A 49 13.22 -3.44 -9.25
CA ALA A 49 12.71 -4.79 -9.51
C ALA A 49 11.66 -4.79 -10.65
N PRO A 50 12.05 -4.39 -11.88
CA PRO A 50 11.09 -4.18 -12.97
C PRO A 50 10.37 -5.46 -13.41
N ASP A 51 10.95 -6.63 -13.15
CA ASP A 51 10.32 -7.91 -13.46
C ASP A 51 9.30 -8.37 -12.41
N MET A 52 9.36 -7.83 -11.20
CA MET A 52 8.52 -8.23 -10.08
C MET A 52 7.45 -7.21 -9.71
N VAL A 53 7.72 -5.93 -9.88
CA VAL A 53 6.89 -4.82 -9.39
C VAL A 53 6.42 -3.97 -10.55
N THR A 54 5.22 -3.40 -10.42
CA THR A 54 4.69 -2.43 -11.38
C THR A 54 3.84 -1.36 -10.71
N THR A 55 3.89 -0.17 -11.27
CA THR A 55 2.98 0.94 -10.97
C THR A 55 1.92 1.13 -12.04
N ASN A 56 1.85 0.28 -13.06
CA ASN A 56 0.89 0.38 -14.15
C ASN A 56 -0.55 0.36 -13.65
N TRP A 57 -1.27 1.44 -13.94
CA TRP A 57 -2.67 1.56 -13.55
C TRP A 57 -3.58 0.53 -14.23
N TRP A 58 -3.34 0.25 -15.51
CA TRP A 58 -4.16 -0.67 -16.29
C TRP A 58 -3.86 -2.11 -15.93
N LYS A 59 -4.89 -2.85 -15.55
CA LYS A 59 -4.74 -4.27 -15.14
C LYS A 59 -4.13 -5.14 -16.23
N GLU A 60 -4.45 -4.83 -17.47
CA GLU A 60 -3.98 -5.54 -18.65
C GLU A 60 -2.46 -5.40 -18.88
N GLU A 61 -1.84 -4.39 -18.28
CA GLU A 61 -0.42 -4.09 -18.41
C GLU A 61 0.42 -4.63 -17.25
N ARG A 62 -0.23 -5.17 -16.19
CA ARG A 62 0.48 -5.62 -14.97
C ARG A 62 1.12 -7.00 -15.11
N GLY A 63 0.56 -7.87 -15.96
CA GLY A 63 0.97 -9.28 -16.01
C GLY A 63 0.86 -9.93 -14.63
N GLU A 64 1.88 -10.71 -14.26
CA GLU A 64 1.99 -11.37 -12.94
C GLU A 64 2.71 -10.52 -11.89
N LYS A 65 3.00 -9.24 -12.19
CA LYS A 65 3.75 -8.35 -11.31
C LYS A 65 2.92 -7.88 -10.12
N ILE A 66 3.61 -7.57 -9.03
CA ILE A 66 3.03 -6.95 -7.84
C ILE A 66 2.73 -5.49 -8.15
N PHE A 67 1.45 -5.13 -8.07
CA PHE A 67 1.01 -3.76 -8.24
C PHE A 67 1.16 -2.97 -6.94
N VAL A 68 1.91 -1.89 -6.97
CA VAL A 68 1.98 -0.92 -5.88
C VAL A 68 0.78 0.02 -5.98
N ASP A 69 -0.19 -0.16 -5.10
CA ASP A 69 -1.45 0.61 -5.11
C ASP A 69 -1.27 1.97 -4.42
N TYR A 70 -0.80 2.94 -5.17
CA TYR A 70 -0.65 4.34 -4.75
C TYR A 70 -2.00 5.04 -4.54
N ASN A 71 -3.10 4.51 -5.09
CA ASN A 71 -4.44 5.06 -4.94
C ASN A 71 -5.16 4.64 -3.65
N GLN A 72 -4.56 3.75 -2.86
CA GLN A 72 -5.13 3.37 -1.57
C GLN A 72 -5.06 4.51 -0.55
N ASN A 73 -4.10 5.42 -0.66
CA ASN A 73 -3.94 6.60 0.19
C ASN A 73 -4.84 7.75 -0.29
N ALA A 74 -6.15 7.54 -0.29
CA ALA A 74 -7.14 8.53 -0.67
C ALA A 74 -8.19 8.69 0.44
N ARG A 75 -8.69 9.90 0.64
CA ARG A 75 -9.67 10.26 1.67
C ARG A 75 -10.92 9.38 1.68
N ASP A 76 -11.33 8.92 0.52
CA ASP A 76 -12.55 8.16 0.28
C ASP A 76 -12.30 6.64 0.15
N ARG A 77 -11.11 6.18 0.51
CA ARG A 77 -10.77 4.75 0.52
C ARG A 77 -10.82 4.18 1.92
N THR A 78 -11.26 2.93 1.99
CA THR A 78 -11.22 2.15 3.22
C THR A 78 -10.18 1.04 3.08
N ILE A 79 -9.52 0.74 4.18
CA ILE A 79 -8.57 -0.36 4.27
C ILE A 79 -8.97 -1.27 5.43
N ALA A 80 -8.79 -2.57 5.27
CA ALA A 80 -9.01 -3.50 6.37
C ALA A 80 -8.01 -3.19 7.49
N SER A 81 -8.49 -2.87 8.68
CA SER A 81 -7.63 -2.66 9.84
C SER A 81 -6.88 -3.95 10.23
N ALA A 82 -5.81 -3.81 11.01
CA ALA A 82 -5.16 -4.94 11.64
C ALA A 82 -6.19 -5.79 12.43
N TYR A 83 -6.03 -7.09 12.39
CA TYR A 83 -6.89 -8.09 13.06
C TYR A 83 -8.34 -8.17 12.55
N SER A 84 -8.74 -7.43 11.53
CA SER A 84 -10.09 -7.53 10.98
C SER A 84 -10.29 -8.84 10.20
N VAL A 85 -11.43 -9.48 10.44
CA VAL A 85 -11.87 -10.67 9.70
C VAL A 85 -12.46 -10.26 8.35
N ARG A 86 -12.11 -10.98 7.28
CA ARG A 86 -12.64 -10.72 5.94
C ARG A 86 -13.81 -11.67 5.63
N PRO A 87 -14.87 -11.19 4.98
CA PRO A 87 -16.03 -12.00 4.61
C PRO A 87 -15.70 -12.86 3.36
N ARG A 88 -14.81 -13.83 3.54
CA ARG A 88 -14.36 -14.76 2.49
C ARG A 88 -14.30 -16.19 3.05
N PRO A 89 -14.35 -17.23 2.20
CA PRO A 89 -14.15 -18.60 2.63
C PRO A 89 -12.89 -18.75 3.48
N GLY A 90 -12.99 -19.49 4.60
CA GLY A 90 -11.92 -19.62 5.58
C GLY A 90 -11.85 -18.50 6.61
N ALA A 91 -12.66 -17.42 6.47
CA ALA A 91 -12.66 -16.27 7.35
C ALA A 91 -11.24 -15.75 7.64
N PRO A 92 -10.47 -15.39 6.58
CA PRO A 92 -9.11 -14.92 6.74
C PRO A 92 -9.06 -13.61 7.49
N VAL A 93 -7.97 -13.38 8.20
CA VAL A 93 -7.72 -12.19 9.00
C VAL A 93 -6.66 -11.33 8.34
N SER A 94 -6.84 -10.02 8.41
CA SER A 94 -5.83 -9.03 8.04
C SER A 94 -4.78 -8.98 9.16
N ALA A 95 -3.82 -9.90 9.12
CA ALA A 95 -2.91 -10.20 10.20
C ALA A 95 -1.62 -9.38 10.12
N PRO A 96 -1.23 -8.63 11.16
CA PRO A 96 0.13 -8.15 11.33
C PRO A 96 1.14 -9.29 11.30
N ILE A 97 2.26 -9.05 10.63
CA ILE A 97 3.35 -10.02 10.48
C ILE A 97 4.70 -9.34 10.70
N GLU A 98 5.70 -10.14 11.05
CA GLU A 98 7.09 -9.72 10.99
C GLU A 98 7.60 -9.80 9.54
N TRP A 99 8.53 -8.94 9.16
CA TRP A 99 9.17 -8.98 7.85
C TRP A 99 9.83 -10.33 7.57
N SER A 100 10.38 -10.96 8.61
CA SER A 100 11.02 -12.28 8.53
C SER A 100 10.06 -13.42 8.21
N GLU A 101 8.78 -13.26 8.48
CA GLU A 101 7.77 -14.28 8.17
C GLU A 101 7.32 -14.27 6.70
N LEU A 102 7.54 -13.14 6.01
CA LEU A 102 6.96 -12.90 4.70
C LEU A 102 7.25 -13.97 3.64
N PRO A 103 8.45 -14.59 3.58
CA PRO A 103 8.75 -15.64 2.61
C PRO A 103 7.96 -16.95 2.82
N ASP A 104 7.53 -17.21 4.06
CA ASP A 104 7.03 -18.51 4.47
C ASP A 104 5.51 -18.53 4.73
N ILE A 105 4.82 -17.39 4.63
CA ILE A 105 3.40 -17.30 4.95
C ILE A 105 2.50 -17.43 3.70
N ALA A 106 1.33 -18.02 3.92
CA ALA A 106 0.24 -18.02 2.97
C ALA A 106 -0.98 -17.26 3.51
N PRO A 107 -1.84 -16.68 2.63
CA PRO A 107 -3.00 -15.89 3.10
C PRO A 107 -3.97 -16.62 4.02
N LEU A 108 -4.07 -17.95 3.92
CA LEU A 108 -4.96 -18.77 4.74
C LEU A 108 -4.33 -19.28 6.04
N ASP A 109 -3.09 -18.95 6.32
CA ASP A 109 -2.47 -19.25 7.62
C ASP A 109 -3.10 -18.40 8.75
N PHE A 110 -3.64 -17.25 8.38
CA PHE A 110 -4.25 -16.30 9.30
C PHE A 110 -5.76 -16.28 9.14
N THR A 111 -6.43 -17.02 10.01
CA THR A 111 -7.90 -17.13 10.02
C THR A 111 -8.45 -16.77 11.40
N VAL A 112 -9.76 -16.60 11.50
CA VAL A 112 -10.43 -16.42 12.79
C VAL A 112 -10.13 -17.54 13.79
N LYS A 113 -9.73 -18.72 13.31
CA LYS A 113 -9.38 -19.87 14.16
C LYS A 113 -7.92 -19.84 14.64
N THR A 114 -6.99 -19.36 13.82
CA THR A 114 -5.56 -19.39 14.11
C THR A 114 -5.06 -18.13 14.82
N MET A 115 -5.71 -16.98 14.56
CA MET A 115 -5.28 -15.69 15.10
C MET A 115 -5.31 -15.58 16.63
N PRO A 116 -6.27 -16.13 17.38
CA PRO A 116 -6.26 -16.02 18.84
C PRO A 116 -4.98 -16.61 19.47
N ALA A 117 -4.58 -17.79 19.04
CA ALA A 117 -3.36 -18.43 19.55
C ALA A 117 -2.10 -17.66 19.10
N ARG A 118 -2.07 -17.15 17.87
CA ARG A 118 -0.97 -16.31 17.39
C ARG A 118 -0.85 -15.03 18.21
N PHE A 119 -1.95 -14.32 18.42
CA PHE A 119 -1.97 -13.08 19.20
C PHE A 119 -1.54 -13.32 20.66
N ALA A 120 -2.01 -14.40 21.28
CA ALA A 120 -1.59 -14.76 22.64
C ALA A 120 -0.08 -15.03 22.75
N ARG A 121 0.55 -15.55 21.68
CA ARG A 121 1.98 -15.85 21.65
C ARG A 121 2.85 -14.62 21.33
N LEU A 122 2.44 -13.80 20.37
CA LEU A 122 3.27 -12.71 19.80
C LEU A 122 2.85 -11.31 20.28
N GLY A 123 1.65 -11.17 20.84
CA GLY A 123 1.09 -9.85 21.14
C GLY A 123 0.67 -9.09 19.87
N ASP A 124 0.57 -7.79 20.02
CA ASP A 124 0.26 -6.88 18.91
C ASP A 124 1.55 -6.44 18.20
N LEU A 125 1.79 -7.01 17.03
CA LEU A 125 2.95 -6.65 16.19
C LEU A 125 2.86 -5.22 15.62
N HIS A 126 1.69 -4.60 15.67
CA HIS A 126 1.52 -3.18 15.31
C HIS A 126 1.48 -2.24 16.53
N GLY A 127 1.64 -2.77 17.75
CA GLY A 127 1.52 -2.00 18.99
C GLY A 127 2.45 -0.80 19.12
N THR A 128 3.56 -0.78 18.36
CA THR A 128 4.52 0.33 18.33
C THR A 128 4.42 1.23 17.11
N ILE A 129 3.34 1.11 16.30
CA ILE A 129 3.19 1.88 15.06
C ILE A 129 3.12 3.39 15.33
N ASP A 130 2.65 3.77 16.50
CA ASP A 130 2.46 5.16 16.90
C ASP A 130 3.67 5.78 17.59
N ASP A 131 4.75 5.04 17.81
CA ASP A 131 5.93 5.52 18.54
C ASP A 131 6.70 6.59 17.75
N VAL A 132 6.71 6.48 16.41
CA VAL A 132 7.45 7.40 15.53
C VAL A 132 6.60 7.79 14.33
N ALA A 133 6.50 9.09 14.06
CA ALA A 133 5.92 9.62 12.84
C ALA A 133 7.04 10.14 11.91
N TYR A 134 6.94 9.82 10.64
CA TYR A 134 7.98 10.11 9.64
C TYR A 134 7.65 11.32 8.78
N ASP A 135 8.67 12.07 8.43
CA ASP A 135 8.62 13.12 7.42
C ASP A 135 8.66 12.51 6.01
N LEU A 136 7.72 12.87 5.16
CA LEU A 136 7.65 12.40 3.77
C LEU A 136 8.47 13.22 2.78
N SER A 137 9.14 14.29 3.22
CA SER A 137 9.93 15.16 2.33
C SER A 137 10.84 14.38 1.38
N PRO A 138 11.58 13.32 1.78
CA PRO A 138 12.42 12.58 0.85
C PRO A 138 11.65 11.93 -0.30
N LEU A 139 10.42 11.47 -0.06
CA LEU A 139 9.58 10.88 -1.11
C LEU A 139 8.93 11.95 -2.00
N ILE A 140 8.56 13.09 -1.44
CA ILE A 140 8.05 14.22 -2.21
C ILE A 140 9.15 14.77 -3.13
N GLU A 141 10.37 14.95 -2.64
CA GLU A 141 11.51 15.35 -3.47
C GLU A 141 11.81 14.34 -4.59
N MET A 142 11.62 13.05 -4.33
CA MET A 142 11.74 12.02 -5.38
C MET A 142 10.65 12.18 -6.44
N TYR A 143 9.40 12.46 -6.05
CA TYR A 143 8.31 12.71 -6.97
C TYR A 143 8.57 13.93 -7.85
N GLU A 144 8.95 15.07 -7.26
CA GLU A 144 9.26 16.32 -7.95
C GLU A 144 10.46 16.14 -8.90
N ARG A 145 11.46 15.39 -8.51
CA ARG A 145 12.60 15.05 -9.37
C ARG A 145 12.18 14.21 -10.58
N ASP A 146 11.33 13.21 -10.36
CA ASP A 146 10.81 12.39 -11.45
C ASP A 146 9.97 13.22 -12.44
N GLU A 147 9.18 14.17 -11.94
CA GLU A 147 8.44 15.10 -12.79
C GLU A 147 9.37 16.00 -13.59
N ARG A 148 10.30 16.67 -12.92
CA ARG A 148 11.23 17.63 -13.54
C ARG A 148 12.19 16.99 -14.55
N ASP A 149 12.81 15.88 -14.14
CA ASP A 149 13.95 15.32 -14.88
C ASP A 149 13.53 14.23 -15.88
N ARG A 150 12.35 13.64 -15.72
CA ARG A 150 11.85 12.51 -16.52
C ARG A 150 10.46 12.77 -17.14
N GLY A 151 9.80 13.85 -16.80
CA GLY A 151 8.43 14.14 -17.24
C GLY A 151 7.39 13.18 -16.65
N LEU A 152 7.71 12.51 -15.53
CA LEU A 152 6.84 11.53 -14.86
C LEU A 152 5.99 12.23 -13.80
N GLY A 153 4.94 12.91 -14.21
CA GLY A 153 3.99 13.59 -13.32
C GLY A 153 2.93 12.65 -12.72
N GLU A 154 1.70 13.14 -12.65
CA GLU A 154 0.55 12.44 -12.07
C GLU A 154 0.23 11.12 -12.75
N MET A 155 -0.37 10.23 -11.97
CA MET A 155 -0.85 8.91 -12.41
C MET A 155 -2.37 8.82 -12.29
N PRO A 156 -3.04 7.90 -13.04
CA PRO A 156 -4.49 7.79 -13.04
C PRO A 156 -5.10 7.60 -11.65
N TYR A 157 -6.23 8.27 -11.42
CA TYR A 157 -6.99 8.24 -10.17
C TYR A 157 -8.30 7.43 -10.35
N PRO A 158 -8.74 6.65 -9.37
CA PRO A 158 -9.97 5.87 -9.50
C PRO A 158 -11.24 6.76 -9.54
N PRO A 159 -12.32 6.32 -10.24
CA PRO A 159 -13.42 7.20 -10.66
C PRO A 159 -14.51 7.51 -9.65
N ASP A 160 -14.69 6.81 -8.55
CA ASP A 160 -16.01 6.64 -7.94
C ASP A 160 -16.48 7.70 -6.90
N TYR A 161 -15.79 8.83 -6.72
CA TYR A 161 -16.15 9.82 -5.69
C TYR A 161 -15.99 11.27 -6.17
N PRO A 162 -16.67 12.24 -5.52
CA PRO A 162 -16.45 13.65 -5.82
C PRO A 162 -14.98 14.02 -5.66
N LYS A 163 -14.45 14.74 -6.64
CA LYS A 163 -13.08 15.22 -6.59
C LYS A 163 -12.87 16.23 -5.47
N MET A 164 -11.72 16.12 -4.83
CA MET A 164 -11.17 17.22 -4.02
C MET A 164 -10.49 18.25 -4.94
N ALA A 165 -10.29 19.44 -4.42
CA ALA A 165 -9.44 20.43 -5.10
C ALA A 165 -8.03 19.86 -5.27
N GLY A 166 -7.47 19.93 -6.48
CA GLY A 166 -6.15 19.41 -6.80
C GLY A 166 -6.07 17.94 -7.21
N GLU A 167 -7.15 17.15 -7.07
CA GLU A 167 -7.16 15.76 -7.53
C GLU A 167 -7.12 15.67 -9.07
N PRO A 168 -6.33 14.72 -9.63
CA PRO A 168 -6.28 14.45 -11.06
C PRO A 168 -7.58 13.82 -11.59
N LEU A 169 -7.69 13.64 -12.89
CA LEU A 169 -8.82 12.93 -13.50
C LEU A 169 -8.86 11.48 -13.04
N ARG A 170 -10.06 11.03 -12.65
CA ARG A 170 -10.29 9.64 -12.23
C ARG A 170 -10.53 8.75 -13.43
N VAL A 171 -9.88 7.60 -13.46
CA VAL A 171 -9.88 6.68 -14.59
C VAL A 171 -10.08 5.24 -14.11
N GLN A 172 -10.93 4.48 -14.78
CA GLN A 172 -11.12 3.05 -14.51
C GLN A 172 -9.81 2.27 -14.71
N PRO A 173 -9.54 1.22 -13.88
CA PRO A 173 -8.29 0.46 -13.97
C PRO A 173 -8.30 -0.62 -15.07
N SER A 174 -9.36 -0.77 -15.83
CA SER A 174 -9.47 -1.68 -16.97
C SER A 174 -10.05 -0.97 -18.18
N ARG A 175 -9.50 -1.25 -19.34
CA ARG A 175 -10.01 -0.78 -20.64
C ARG A 175 -11.13 -1.66 -21.18
N LYS A 176 -11.34 -2.85 -20.59
CA LYS A 176 -12.43 -3.75 -20.95
C LYS A 176 -13.73 -3.21 -20.37
N ALA A 177 -14.79 -3.20 -21.16
CA ALA A 177 -16.13 -2.92 -20.65
C ALA A 177 -16.47 -3.91 -19.53
N SER A 178 -17.09 -3.42 -18.46
CA SER A 178 -17.70 -4.30 -17.46
C SER A 178 -18.94 -4.92 -18.10
N ASP A 179 -18.94 -6.23 -18.26
CA ASP A 179 -20.15 -6.98 -18.63
C ASP A 179 -21.18 -6.91 -17.51
#